data_ec36d1d3f3e70dad13313f23fd66352c
#
_entry.id   ec36d1d3f3e70dad13313f23fd66352c
#
_cell.length_a   1.000
_cell.length_b   1.000
_cell.length_c   1.000
_cell.angle_alpha   90.00
_cell.angle_beta   90.00
_cell.angle_gamma   90.00
#
_symmetry.space_group_name_H-M   'P 1'
#
loop_
_entity.id
_entity.type
_entity.pdbx_description
1 polymer ?
#
loop_
_entity_poly.entity_id
_entity_poly.type
_entity_poly.pdbx_seq_one_letter_code
_entity_poly.pdbx_strand_id
1 'polypeptide(L)'
;MLTILGPATSGKFSDGVSRRDFIRIGTFGSAAAGLSLPASLRAEARSRTGSSHKSIINVLLPGGAPHQDMVDLKPDAPKEIRGEFQPIDTNVEGVQISELMPRLAKMMDKFTIIRSMADSQPSHDLYQCVTGYARRENSPPAGGRPSIGAWISRWAGPVTPEVPPHMSLMYPTIERRWGDPGTGGFLGLAHGPFRVVDGKKGRDGKGLAESAQDMVLKGISLDQLQDRDRLRASLDRFRRDADAGGKIGAIDEFTEQALGILASSKLVDALDVSHEDPKIVERYGPASSDFVSDGAPRVTTNFLVARRLVEAGARYVTLNFSRWDWHGNNFGRARQDVPLLDQALTALVSDLHERGLDKDVSVVVWGEFGRTPKINGNAGRDHWPKANFAMLAGGGMNNGQVIGSTDRQAAEPDDRPVKFHEVFATLFHNIGLLNASARDRLFDLRGRPQAPIEEGVAPLRELV
;
A
#
# COMPACT_ATOMS: atom_id res chain seq x y z
N MET A 1 -23.34 -4.22 -32.52
CA MET A 1 -23.53 -2.76 -32.52
C MET A 1 -25.03 -2.49 -32.56
N LEU A 2 -25.63 -2.14 -31.44
CA LEU A 2 -27.06 -1.87 -31.34
C LEU A 2 -27.27 -0.36 -31.55
N THR A 3 -27.89 0.04 -32.65
CA THR A 3 -28.20 1.44 -32.94
C THR A 3 -29.66 1.68 -32.59
N ILE A 4 -29.95 2.42 -31.53
CA ILE A 4 -31.29 2.86 -31.19
C ILE A 4 -31.45 4.25 -31.77
N LEU A 5 -32.22 4.36 -32.85
CA LEU A 5 -32.61 5.64 -33.48
C LEU A 5 -33.89 6.16 -32.80
N GLY A 6 -33.72 7.14 -31.91
CA GLY A 6 -34.85 7.95 -31.45
C GLY A 6 -35.01 9.24 -32.30
N PRO A 7 -36.16 9.94 -32.27
CA PRO A 7 -36.36 11.16 -33.04
C PRO A 7 -35.37 12.25 -32.62
N ALA A 8 -34.75 12.90 -33.62
CA ALA A 8 -33.74 13.91 -33.44
C ALA A 8 -34.29 15.17 -32.77
N THR A 9 -34.02 15.34 -31.49
CA THR A 9 -34.17 16.65 -30.81
C THR A 9 -32.79 17.24 -30.59
N SER A 10 -32.53 18.40 -31.14
CA SER A 10 -31.28 19.16 -31.04
C SER A 10 -31.17 19.80 -29.66
N GLY A 11 -30.66 19.05 -28.68
CA GLY A 11 -30.29 19.60 -27.37
C GLY A 11 -28.82 19.30 -27.09
N LYS A 12 -28.02 20.32 -26.93
CA LYS A 12 -26.67 20.21 -26.39
C LYS A 12 -26.70 20.38 -24.86
N PHE A 13 -25.87 19.65 -24.14
CA PHE A 13 -25.59 19.95 -22.74
C PHE A 13 -24.80 21.25 -22.63
N SER A 14 -24.80 21.88 -21.46
CA SER A 14 -24.11 23.15 -21.19
C SER A 14 -22.59 23.10 -21.40
N ASP A 15 -22.01 21.90 -21.47
CA ASP A 15 -20.60 21.63 -21.75
C ASP A 15 -20.23 21.41 -23.22
N GLY A 16 -21.24 21.53 -24.10
CA GLY A 16 -21.08 21.41 -25.55
C GLY A 16 -21.04 19.99 -26.09
N VAL A 17 -21.15 18.96 -25.24
CA VAL A 17 -21.15 17.54 -25.66
C VAL A 17 -22.52 17.13 -26.19
N SER A 18 -22.57 16.44 -27.33
CA SER A 18 -23.84 15.95 -27.90
C SER A 18 -24.30 14.67 -27.18
N ARG A 19 -25.64 14.46 -27.11
CA ARG A 19 -26.21 13.20 -26.56
C ARG A 19 -25.68 11.95 -27.26
N ARG A 20 -25.27 12.06 -28.50
CA ARG A 20 -24.72 10.97 -29.30
C ARG A 20 -23.30 10.64 -28.85
N ASP A 21 -22.50 11.64 -28.47
CA ASP A 21 -21.14 11.48 -27.97
C ASP A 21 -21.13 10.92 -26.53
N PHE A 22 -22.12 11.36 -25.71
CA PHE A 22 -22.32 10.79 -24.37
C PHE A 22 -22.67 9.29 -24.39
N ILE A 23 -23.55 8.87 -25.34
CA ILE A 23 -23.89 7.44 -25.50
C ILE A 23 -22.69 6.65 -26.04
N ARG A 24 -21.85 7.23 -26.90
CA ARG A 24 -20.61 6.59 -27.37
C ARG A 24 -19.59 6.39 -26.23
N ILE A 25 -19.46 7.34 -25.34
CA ILE A 25 -18.60 7.24 -24.14
C ILE A 25 -19.14 6.14 -23.22
N GLY A 26 -20.47 6.08 -22.99
CA GLY A 26 -21.09 5.05 -22.15
C GLY A 26 -21.01 3.63 -22.71
N THR A 27 -21.05 3.45 -24.03
CA THR A 27 -20.92 2.11 -24.66
C THR A 27 -19.47 1.59 -24.67
N PHE A 28 -18.46 2.46 -24.64
CA PHE A 28 -17.09 2.05 -24.45
C PHE A 28 -16.82 1.58 -23.00
N GLY A 29 -17.46 2.19 -22.01
CA GLY A 29 -17.36 1.76 -20.61
C GLY A 29 -17.95 0.38 -20.33
N SER A 30 -19.04 0.01 -21.02
CA SER A 30 -19.70 -1.30 -20.81
C SER A 30 -19.02 -2.48 -21.54
N ALA A 31 -18.26 -2.21 -22.61
CA ALA A 31 -17.48 -3.26 -23.31
C ALA A 31 -16.20 -3.65 -22.56
N ALA A 32 -15.73 -2.82 -21.61
CA ALA A 32 -14.56 -3.10 -20.79
C ALA A 32 -14.83 -4.04 -19.60
N ALA A 33 -16.09 -4.37 -19.33
CA ALA A 33 -16.50 -5.20 -18.18
C ALA A 33 -16.02 -6.67 -18.23
N GLY A 34 -15.39 -7.09 -19.33
CA GLY A 34 -14.83 -8.44 -19.49
C GLY A 34 -13.31 -8.50 -19.59
N LEU A 35 -12.61 -7.36 -19.55
CA LEU A 35 -11.16 -7.35 -19.66
C LEU A 35 -10.53 -7.41 -18.26
N SER A 36 -9.52 -8.27 -18.08
CA SER A 36 -8.68 -8.23 -16.88
C SER A 36 -7.98 -6.86 -16.76
N LEU A 37 -7.61 -6.43 -15.55
CA LEU A 37 -6.88 -5.18 -15.35
C LEU A 37 -5.67 -5.04 -16.27
N PRO A 38 -4.79 -6.05 -16.46
CA PRO A 38 -3.70 -5.97 -17.41
C PRO A 38 -4.12 -5.74 -18.86
N ALA A 39 -5.26 -6.28 -19.27
CA ALA A 39 -5.78 -6.10 -20.62
C ALA A 39 -6.37 -4.69 -20.83
N SER A 40 -7.10 -4.16 -19.83
CA SER A 40 -7.62 -2.79 -19.87
C SER A 40 -6.50 -1.75 -19.85
N LEU A 41 -5.48 -1.92 -18.99
CA LEU A 41 -4.31 -1.04 -18.92
C LEU A 41 -3.50 -1.03 -20.23
N ARG A 42 -3.36 -2.20 -20.89
CA ARG A 42 -2.74 -2.27 -22.22
C ARG A 42 -3.57 -1.57 -23.30
N ALA A 43 -4.89 -1.67 -23.23
CA ALA A 43 -5.79 -0.99 -24.15
C ALA A 43 -5.73 0.54 -23.95
N GLU A 44 -5.72 1.01 -22.70
CA GLU A 44 -5.57 2.42 -22.33
C GLU A 44 -4.20 2.98 -22.75
N ALA A 45 -3.11 2.23 -22.52
CA ALA A 45 -1.77 2.61 -22.96
C ALA A 45 -1.68 2.77 -24.50
N ARG A 46 -2.41 1.94 -25.26
CA ARG A 46 -2.51 2.05 -26.72
C ARG A 46 -3.37 3.22 -27.19
N SER A 47 -4.42 3.56 -26.45
CA SER A 47 -5.35 4.66 -26.79
C SER A 47 -4.85 6.01 -26.32
N ARG A 48 -3.76 6.09 -25.54
CA ARG A 48 -3.26 7.31 -24.87
C ARG A 48 -4.30 7.99 -23.96
N THR A 49 -5.34 7.27 -23.55
CA THR A 49 -6.25 7.72 -22.50
C THR A 49 -5.63 7.39 -21.14
N GLY A 50 -5.66 8.30 -20.19
CA GLY A 50 -5.08 8.09 -18.86
C GLY A 50 -5.67 6.86 -18.16
N SER A 51 -4.84 6.11 -17.44
CA SER A 51 -5.31 4.94 -16.68
C SER A 51 -6.20 5.34 -15.51
N SER A 52 -7.38 4.72 -15.42
CA SER A 52 -8.28 4.86 -14.28
C SER A 52 -7.93 3.91 -13.12
N HIS A 53 -6.98 2.98 -13.32
CA HIS A 53 -6.69 1.86 -12.41
C HIS A 53 -5.37 1.99 -11.66
N LYS A 54 -4.87 3.20 -11.49
CA LYS A 54 -3.64 3.45 -10.75
C LYS A 54 -3.78 3.07 -9.28
N SER A 55 -2.74 2.43 -8.73
CA SER A 55 -2.77 1.82 -7.40
C SER A 55 -1.44 1.98 -6.66
N ILE A 56 -1.47 1.78 -5.34
CA ILE A 56 -0.29 1.82 -4.47
C ILE A 56 -0.26 0.54 -3.63
N ILE A 57 0.91 -0.09 -3.56
CA ILE A 57 1.22 -1.16 -2.60
C ILE A 57 2.19 -0.58 -1.56
N ASN A 58 1.77 -0.52 -0.30
CA ASN A 58 2.56 -0.02 0.82
C ASN A 58 3.03 -1.18 1.70
N VAL A 59 4.33 -1.47 1.62
CA VAL A 59 5.00 -2.53 2.35
C VAL A 59 5.67 -1.95 3.59
N LEU A 60 5.25 -2.42 4.76
CA LEU A 60 5.69 -1.91 6.05
C LEU A 60 6.65 -2.89 6.72
N LEU A 61 7.76 -2.37 7.20
CA LEU A 61 8.82 -3.11 7.90
C LEU A 61 8.79 -2.75 9.40
N PRO A 62 7.89 -3.39 10.19
CA PRO A 62 7.61 -2.96 11.55
C PRO A 62 8.81 -3.17 12.49
N GLY A 63 9.13 -2.12 13.24
CA GLY A 63 10.22 -2.14 14.20
C GLY A 63 11.47 -1.38 13.75
N GLY A 64 11.47 -0.77 12.56
CA GLY A 64 12.59 0.00 12.04
C GLY A 64 13.72 -0.85 11.47
N ALA A 65 13.65 -1.12 10.17
CA ALA A 65 14.69 -1.88 9.47
C ALA A 65 16.02 -1.11 9.44
N PRO A 66 17.17 -1.80 9.63
CA PRO A 66 18.48 -1.14 9.73
C PRO A 66 19.00 -0.71 8.35
N HIS A 67 18.89 0.58 8.05
CA HIS A 67 19.37 1.14 6.78
C HIS A 67 20.85 0.87 6.54
N GLN A 68 21.67 0.89 7.59
CA GLN A 68 23.12 0.63 7.53
C GLN A 68 23.47 -0.79 7.08
N ASP A 69 22.58 -1.74 7.32
CA ASP A 69 22.83 -3.15 7.02
C ASP A 69 22.11 -3.61 5.74
N MET A 70 21.34 -2.71 5.09
CA MET A 70 20.54 -2.99 3.90
C MET A 70 20.93 -2.13 2.69
N VAL A 71 20.78 -0.81 2.79
CA VAL A 71 20.86 0.08 1.63
C VAL A 71 21.87 1.22 1.76
N ASP A 72 22.40 1.46 2.96
CA ASP A 72 23.29 2.59 3.25
C ASP A 72 24.54 2.14 4.03
N LEU A 73 25.21 1.12 3.50
CA LEU A 73 26.43 0.57 4.10
C LEU A 73 27.55 1.61 4.08
N LYS A 74 28.32 1.66 5.16
CA LYS A 74 29.48 2.55 5.32
C LYS A 74 30.75 1.72 5.48
N PRO A 75 31.29 1.12 4.40
CA PRO A 75 32.40 0.18 4.48
C PRO A 75 33.67 0.78 5.11
N ASP A 76 33.88 2.09 4.97
CA ASP A 76 35.02 2.81 5.53
C ASP A 76 34.82 3.27 6.97
N ALA A 77 33.62 3.06 7.54
CA ALA A 77 33.34 3.40 8.94
C ALA A 77 34.01 2.41 9.89
N PRO A 78 34.27 2.79 11.17
CA PRO A 78 34.74 1.88 12.20
C PRO A 78 33.87 0.62 12.33
N LYS A 79 34.46 -0.50 12.74
CA LYS A 79 33.78 -1.81 12.81
C LYS A 79 32.48 -1.77 13.61
N GLU A 80 32.42 -0.98 14.68
CA GLU A 80 31.24 -0.80 15.52
C GLU A 80 30.11 -0.04 14.84
N ILE A 81 30.33 0.49 13.64
CA ILE A 81 29.34 1.19 12.81
C ILE A 81 29.01 0.39 11.56
N ARG A 82 30.03 0.02 10.76
CA ARG A 82 29.83 -0.62 9.44
C ARG A 82 29.18 -2.01 9.52
N GLY A 83 29.25 -2.69 10.67
CA GLY A 83 28.68 -4.02 10.84
C GLY A 83 29.46 -5.14 10.13
N GLU A 84 28.77 -6.22 9.79
CA GLU A 84 29.36 -7.45 9.24
C GLU A 84 29.21 -7.59 7.73
N PHE A 85 28.18 -6.92 7.13
CA PHE A 85 27.83 -7.13 5.74
C PHE A 85 28.68 -6.30 4.79
N GLN A 86 28.92 -6.87 3.60
CA GLN A 86 29.66 -6.20 2.54
C GLN A 86 28.71 -5.54 1.53
N PRO A 87 29.10 -4.39 0.98
CA PRO A 87 28.40 -3.82 -0.17
C PRO A 87 28.68 -4.66 -1.43
N ILE A 88 27.65 -4.83 -2.24
CA ILE A 88 27.75 -5.39 -3.58
C ILE A 88 27.29 -4.37 -4.62
N ASP A 89 27.89 -4.40 -5.82
CA ASP A 89 27.51 -3.56 -6.92
C ASP A 89 26.12 -3.95 -7.44
N THR A 90 25.39 -2.95 -7.92
CA THR A 90 24.10 -3.14 -8.57
C THR A 90 24.21 -3.01 -10.10
N ASN A 91 23.11 -3.24 -10.81
CA ASN A 91 23.07 -2.97 -12.27
C ASN A 91 22.96 -1.45 -12.59
N VAL A 92 22.99 -0.59 -11.57
CA VAL A 92 23.09 0.88 -11.73
C VAL A 92 24.49 1.29 -11.27
N GLU A 93 25.25 1.90 -12.16
CA GLU A 93 26.63 2.30 -11.91
C GLU A 93 26.76 3.21 -10.67
N GLY A 94 27.71 2.92 -9.80
CA GLY A 94 27.98 3.68 -8.57
C GLY A 94 27.00 3.42 -7.43
N VAL A 95 25.99 2.58 -7.60
CA VAL A 95 25.04 2.19 -6.54
C VAL A 95 25.40 0.84 -5.97
N GLN A 96 25.65 0.82 -4.67
CA GLN A 96 25.90 -0.40 -3.90
C GLN A 96 24.85 -0.58 -2.81
N ILE A 97 24.50 -1.84 -2.52
CA ILE A 97 23.60 -2.27 -1.44
C ILE A 97 24.17 -3.51 -0.73
N SER A 98 23.51 -3.98 0.30
CA SER A 98 23.95 -5.15 1.08
C SER A 98 24.02 -6.43 0.23
N GLU A 99 25.05 -7.25 0.49
CA GLU A 99 25.18 -8.61 -0.06
C GLU A 99 23.97 -9.52 0.23
N LEU A 100 23.13 -9.17 1.20
CA LEU A 100 21.89 -9.88 1.51
C LEU A 100 20.76 -9.60 0.52
N MET A 101 20.94 -8.67 -0.43
CA MET A 101 19.92 -8.27 -1.41
C MET A 101 20.40 -8.46 -2.87
N PRO A 102 20.91 -9.65 -3.25
CA PRO A 102 21.52 -9.86 -4.57
C PRO A 102 20.52 -9.85 -5.72
N ARG A 103 19.22 -10.07 -5.47
CA ARG A 103 18.17 -10.01 -6.48
C ARG A 103 17.83 -8.57 -6.82
N LEU A 104 17.65 -7.72 -5.80
CA LEU A 104 17.42 -6.30 -5.97
C LEU A 104 18.63 -5.63 -6.62
N ALA A 105 19.85 -6.02 -6.26
CA ALA A 105 21.06 -5.51 -6.90
C ALA A 105 21.04 -5.70 -8.43
N LYS A 106 20.51 -6.80 -8.93
CA LYS A 106 20.39 -7.10 -10.36
C LYS A 106 19.27 -6.34 -11.08
N MET A 107 18.40 -5.68 -10.36
CA MET A 107 17.26 -4.94 -10.91
C MET A 107 17.07 -3.57 -10.22
N MET A 108 18.17 -2.99 -9.73
CA MET A 108 18.18 -1.66 -9.10
C MET A 108 17.66 -0.57 -10.06
N ASP A 109 17.82 -0.76 -11.38
CA ASP A 109 17.24 0.07 -12.42
C ASP A 109 15.70 0.25 -12.32
N LYS A 110 15.01 -0.65 -11.63
CA LYS A 110 13.55 -0.60 -11.38
C LYS A 110 13.17 -0.03 -10.02
N PHE A 111 14.16 0.31 -9.21
CA PHE A 111 13.98 0.85 -7.88
C PHE A 111 14.58 2.24 -7.71
N THR A 112 14.04 2.99 -6.78
CA THR A 112 14.67 4.17 -6.21
C THR A 112 14.86 3.94 -4.73
N ILE A 113 16.06 4.20 -4.21
CA ILE A 113 16.37 4.14 -2.79
C ILE A 113 16.51 5.56 -2.26
N ILE A 114 15.74 5.90 -1.23
CA ILE A 114 15.90 7.15 -0.47
C ILE A 114 16.70 6.78 0.77
N ARG A 115 17.94 7.30 0.89
CA ARG A 115 18.81 7.06 2.05
C ARG A 115 18.67 8.10 3.16
N SER A 116 18.01 9.20 2.85
CA SER A 116 17.95 10.40 3.69
C SER A 116 16.56 10.68 4.25
N MET A 117 15.76 9.64 4.53
CA MET A 117 14.48 9.83 5.18
C MET A 117 14.67 10.46 6.55
N ALA A 118 13.96 11.55 6.82
CA ALA A 118 14.00 12.35 8.04
C ALA A 118 12.61 12.44 8.70
N ASP A 119 12.53 13.11 9.84
CA ASP A 119 11.29 13.37 10.60
C ASP A 119 10.59 12.10 11.15
N SER A 120 11.28 10.97 11.25
CA SER A 120 10.74 9.77 11.87
C SER A 120 10.40 9.98 13.35
N GLN A 121 9.35 9.33 13.83
CA GLN A 121 8.98 9.36 15.25
C GLN A 121 9.65 8.21 16.01
N PRO A 122 10.17 8.42 17.23
CA PRO A 122 10.89 7.41 17.99
C PRO A 122 9.98 6.41 18.70
N SER A 123 8.86 6.06 18.11
CA SER A 123 7.86 5.17 18.72
C SER A 123 7.53 3.99 17.80
N HIS A 124 7.30 2.82 18.38
CA HIS A 124 6.84 1.62 17.66
C HIS A 124 5.40 1.79 17.16
N ASP A 125 5.24 2.62 16.13
CA ASP A 125 3.94 2.98 15.58
C ASP A 125 4.07 3.32 14.09
N LEU A 126 3.50 2.50 13.23
CA LEU A 126 3.50 2.71 11.78
C LEU A 126 2.56 3.84 11.31
N TYR A 127 1.96 4.58 12.23
CA TYR A 127 0.99 5.63 11.92
C TYR A 127 1.52 6.66 10.92
N GLN A 128 2.80 7.07 11.05
CA GLN A 128 3.42 7.99 10.12
C GLN A 128 3.58 7.39 8.72
N CYS A 129 3.87 6.09 8.62
CA CYS A 129 3.96 5.36 7.34
C CYS A 129 2.61 5.15 6.64
N VAL A 130 1.48 5.40 7.33
CA VAL A 130 0.14 5.25 6.75
C VAL A 130 -0.65 6.54 6.68
N THR A 131 -0.23 7.60 7.41
CA THR A 131 -0.93 8.90 7.42
C THR A 131 -0.06 10.09 7.00
N GLY A 132 1.27 9.98 7.08
CA GLY A 132 2.24 11.08 6.96
C GLY A 132 2.49 11.83 8.28
N TYR A 133 1.60 11.72 9.26
CA TYR A 133 1.62 12.52 10.49
C TYR A 133 2.12 11.73 11.68
N ALA A 134 2.76 12.43 12.63
CA ALA A 134 3.05 11.86 13.94
C ALA A 134 1.74 11.55 14.68
N ARG A 135 1.65 10.41 15.38
CA ARG A 135 0.44 10.09 16.16
C ARG A 135 0.23 11.07 17.33
N ARG A 136 1.30 11.56 17.92
CA ARG A 136 1.25 12.54 18.99
C ARG A 136 1.31 13.95 18.40
N GLU A 137 0.21 14.42 17.87
CA GLU A 137 0.01 15.80 17.47
C GLU A 137 -0.49 16.63 18.66
N ASN A 138 -0.09 17.90 18.73
CA ASN A 138 -0.57 18.82 19.77
C ASN A 138 -2.07 19.08 19.63
N SER A 139 -2.61 19.06 18.43
CA SER A 139 -4.01 19.34 18.13
C SER A 139 -4.49 18.48 16.95
N PRO A 140 -4.69 17.17 17.16
CA PRO A 140 -5.20 16.32 16.09
C PRO A 140 -6.62 16.73 15.70
N PRO A 141 -7.02 16.60 14.43
CA PRO A 141 -8.37 16.89 13.99
C PRO A 141 -9.38 15.96 14.69
N ALA A 142 -10.58 16.45 14.94
CA ALA A 142 -11.67 15.66 15.50
C ALA A 142 -11.97 14.47 14.59
N GLY A 143 -12.01 13.26 15.15
CA GLY A 143 -12.14 12.00 14.39
C GLY A 143 -10.81 11.36 13.98
N GLY A 144 -9.68 12.03 14.22
CA GLY A 144 -8.33 11.55 13.88
C GLY A 144 -7.97 11.72 12.41
N ARG A 145 -6.69 11.59 12.09
CA ARG A 145 -6.17 11.67 10.71
C ARG A 145 -6.57 10.43 9.92
N PRO A 146 -7.13 10.58 8.72
CA PRO A 146 -7.34 9.48 7.81
C PRO A 146 -6.00 8.90 7.33
N SER A 147 -5.97 7.60 7.08
CA SER A 147 -4.86 6.99 6.34
C SER A 147 -4.84 7.48 4.89
N ILE A 148 -3.70 7.37 4.22
CA ILE A 148 -3.56 7.70 2.79
C ILE A 148 -4.54 6.88 1.94
N GLY A 149 -4.74 5.59 2.27
CA GLY A 149 -5.74 4.75 1.60
C GLY A 149 -7.16 5.25 1.78
N ALA A 150 -7.49 5.88 2.93
CA ALA A 150 -8.79 6.48 3.15
C ALA A 150 -9.02 7.71 2.24
N TRP A 151 -8.00 8.54 2.05
CA TRP A 151 -8.05 9.65 1.10
C TRP A 151 -8.23 9.18 -0.34
N ILE A 152 -7.48 8.13 -0.74
CA ILE A 152 -7.59 7.52 -2.07
C ILE A 152 -9.00 6.94 -2.27
N SER A 153 -9.51 6.21 -1.28
CA SER A 153 -10.86 5.67 -1.29
C SER A 153 -11.91 6.78 -1.47
N ARG A 154 -11.77 7.88 -0.74
CA ARG A 154 -12.70 9.02 -0.80
C ARG A 154 -12.68 9.74 -2.15
N TRP A 155 -11.51 9.93 -2.76
CA TRP A 155 -11.37 10.74 -3.96
C TRP A 155 -11.48 9.97 -5.25
N ALA A 156 -10.93 8.75 -5.29
CA ALA A 156 -10.91 7.93 -6.48
C ALA A 156 -12.03 6.89 -6.50
N GLY A 157 -12.60 6.57 -5.35
CA GLY A 157 -13.62 5.53 -5.22
C GLY A 157 -13.14 4.13 -5.63
N PRO A 158 -14.01 3.14 -5.62
CA PRO A 158 -13.71 1.81 -6.10
C PRO A 158 -13.58 1.79 -7.64
N VAL A 159 -12.71 0.91 -8.15
CA VAL A 159 -12.64 0.61 -9.60
C VAL A 159 -13.82 -0.24 -10.02
N THR A 160 -14.21 -1.17 -9.16
CA THR A 160 -15.39 -2.02 -9.31
C THR A 160 -16.07 -2.16 -7.94
N PRO A 161 -17.38 -2.30 -7.86
CA PRO A 161 -18.07 -2.43 -6.58
C PRO A 161 -17.69 -3.70 -5.80
N GLU A 162 -17.12 -4.72 -6.48
CA GLU A 162 -16.77 -6.00 -5.88
C GLU A 162 -15.44 -5.99 -5.08
N VAL A 163 -14.60 -4.96 -5.27
CA VAL A 163 -13.30 -4.88 -4.61
C VAL A 163 -13.15 -3.54 -3.88
N PRO A 164 -12.97 -3.55 -2.55
CA PRO A 164 -12.73 -2.34 -1.79
C PRO A 164 -11.52 -1.57 -2.31
N PRO A 165 -11.61 -0.24 -2.45
CA PRO A 165 -10.47 0.57 -2.91
C PRO A 165 -9.31 0.60 -1.92
N HIS A 166 -9.56 0.40 -0.63
CA HIS A 166 -8.57 0.43 0.44
C HIS A 166 -8.54 -0.93 1.16
N MET A 167 -7.48 -1.70 0.93
CA MET A 167 -7.29 -3.05 1.45
C MET A 167 -6.13 -3.13 2.42
N SER A 168 -6.21 -4.02 3.42
CA SER A 168 -5.12 -4.30 4.35
C SER A 168 -4.89 -5.79 4.55
N LEU A 169 -3.67 -6.22 4.26
CA LEU A 169 -3.12 -7.54 4.53
C LEU A 169 -2.26 -7.56 5.81
N MET A 170 -2.33 -6.50 6.63
CA MET A 170 -1.50 -6.37 7.82
C MET A 170 -1.97 -7.32 8.92
N TYR A 171 -1.04 -8.11 9.43
CA TYR A 171 -1.25 -8.94 10.61
C TYR A 171 -1.32 -8.07 11.87
N PRO A 172 -2.34 -8.24 12.71
CA PRO A 172 -2.44 -7.53 13.97
C PRO A 172 -1.33 -7.98 14.92
N THR A 173 -0.74 -7.03 15.64
CA THR A 173 0.26 -7.27 16.68
C THR A 173 -0.29 -6.92 18.05
N ILE A 174 0.15 -7.61 19.11
CA ILE A 174 -0.50 -7.51 20.44
C ILE A 174 -0.05 -6.25 21.20
N GLU A 175 1.25 -6.04 21.29
CA GLU A 175 1.84 -5.02 22.18
C GLU A 175 2.21 -3.72 21.46
N ARG A 176 2.39 -3.79 20.15
CA ARG A 176 2.87 -2.71 19.31
C ARG A 176 1.84 -2.37 18.24
N ARG A 177 1.82 -1.14 17.79
CA ARG A 177 0.91 -0.70 16.71
C ARG A 177 1.49 -0.96 15.31
N TRP A 178 2.07 -2.14 15.12
CA TRP A 178 2.68 -2.58 13.87
C TRP A 178 1.70 -3.27 12.91
N GLY A 179 0.51 -3.60 13.39
CA GLY A 179 -0.60 -4.17 12.61
C GLY A 179 -1.75 -3.20 12.41
N ASP A 180 -1.53 -1.89 12.62
CA ASP A 180 -2.55 -0.86 12.44
C ASP A 180 -2.40 -0.18 11.05
N PRO A 181 -3.26 -0.49 10.07
CA PRO A 181 -3.23 0.12 8.74
C PRO A 181 -3.81 1.56 8.73
N GLY A 182 -4.06 2.14 9.88
CA GLY A 182 -4.79 3.39 10.00
C GLY A 182 -6.30 3.19 9.94
N THR A 183 -7.03 4.30 9.82
CA THR A 183 -8.50 4.34 9.80
C THR A 183 -9.02 5.31 8.75
N GLY A 184 -10.35 5.37 8.59
CA GLY A 184 -10.98 6.42 7.80
C GLY A 184 -10.88 7.82 8.43
N GLY A 185 -10.50 7.89 9.72
CA GLY A 185 -10.39 9.16 10.44
C GLY A 185 -11.66 10.00 10.31
N PHE A 186 -11.51 11.31 10.14
CA PHE A 186 -12.64 12.22 9.94
C PHE A 186 -13.37 12.03 8.59
N LEU A 187 -12.82 11.26 7.64
CA LEU A 187 -13.51 10.91 6.40
C LEU A 187 -14.59 9.84 6.60
N GLY A 188 -14.58 9.16 7.75
CA GLY A 188 -15.59 8.18 8.12
C GLY A 188 -15.20 6.73 7.83
N LEU A 189 -15.99 5.80 8.39
CA LEU A 189 -15.72 4.36 8.36
C LEU A 189 -15.75 3.77 6.95
N ALA A 190 -16.59 4.30 6.05
CA ALA A 190 -16.71 3.82 4.67
C ALA A 190 -15.39 3.91 3.86
N HIS A 191 -14.47 4.78 4.26
CA HIS A 191 -13.18 4.95 3.62
C HIS A 191 -12.03 4.26 4.37
N GLY A 192 -12.32 3.62 5.52
CA GLY A 192 -11.35 2.84 6.28
C GLY A 192 -10.83 1.62 5.51
N PRO A 193 -9.73 1.00 5.98
CA PRO A 193 -9.18 -0.19 5.35
C PRO A 193 -10.12 -1.40 5.51
N PHE A 194 -10.36 -2.10 4.42
CA PHE A 194 -10.94 -3.43 4.47
C PHE A 194 -9.84 -4.41 4.88
N ARG A 195 -9.95 -4.96 6.08
CA ARG A 195 -8.93 -5.84 6.66
C ARG A 195 -9.17 -7.28 6.25
N VAL A 196 -8.20 -7.88 5.59
CA VAL A 196 -8.23 -9.30 5.20
C VAL A 196 -7.83 -10.19 6.38
N VAL A 197 -6.94 -9.70 7.24
CA VAL A 197 -6.52 -10.39 8.45
C VAL A 197 -7.17 -9.68 9.65
N ASP A 198 -8.15 -10.31 10.27
CA ASP A 198 -8.80 -9.83 11.49
C ASP A 198 -8.50 -10.78 12.67
N GLY A 199 -8.38 -10.23 13.87
CA GLY A 199 -8.27 -11.01 15.10
C GLY A 199 -6.91 -10.93 15.79
N LYS A 200 -6.93 -11.30 17.06
CA LYS A 200 -5.78 -11.42 17.95
C LYS A 200 -4.94 -12.60 17.48
N LYS A 201 -3.65 -12.37 17.18
CA LYS A 201 -2.66 -13.40 16.85
C LYS A 201 -3.32 -14.63 16.22
N GLY A 202 -3.19 -14.82 14.94
CA GLY A 202 -3.69 -16.03 14.28
C GLY A 202 -3.15 -17.29 14.97
N ARG A 203 -3.74 -17.66 16.10
CA ARG A 203 -3.44 -18.91 16.79
C ARG A 203 -3.89 -20.11 15.97
N ASP A 204 -4.63 -19.87 14.90
CA ASP A 204 -5.37 -20.89 14.18
C ASP A 204 -4.66 -21.34 12.91
N GLY A 205 -3.49 -20.77 12.56
CA GLY A 205 -2.69 -21.21 11.40
C GLY A 205 -3.43 -21.14 10.05
N LYS A 206 -4.56 -20.41 9.99
CA LYS A 206 -5.36 -20.31 8.78
C LYS A 206 -4.68 -19.42 7.76
N GLY A 207 -4.63 -19.89 6.52
CA GLY A 207 -4.13 -19.11 5.37
C GLY A 207 -4.99 -17.89 5.08
N LEU A 208 -4.45 -16.96 4.26
CA LEU A 208 -5.16 -15.75 3.83
C LEU A 208 -6.52 -16.04 3.19
N ALA A 209 -6.62 -17.11 2.39
CA ALA A 209 -7.87 -17.52 1.74
C ALA A 209 -8.92 -17.95 2.76
N GLU A 210 -8.54 -18.69 3.80
CA GLU A 210 -9.45 -19.08 4.89
C GLU A 210 -9.87 -17.87 5.72
N SER A 211 -8.93 -16.94 6.01
CA SER A 211 -9.25 -15.68 6.69
C SER A 211 -10.20 -14.81 5.88
N ALA A 212 -10.02 -14.76 4.55
CA ALA A 212 -10.93 -14.04 3.67
C ALA A 212 -12.33 -14.64 3.64
N GLN A 213 -12.43 -15.95 3.65
CA GLN A 213 -13.72 -16.65 3.76
C GLN A 213 -14.39 -16.38 5.11
N ASP A 214 -13.63 -16.34 6.19
CA ASP A 214 -14.13 -15.99 7.53
C ASP A 214 -14.54 -14.51 7.64
N MET A 215 -13.90 -13.61 6.90
CA MET A 215 -14.18 -12.15 6.98
C MET A 215 -15.40 -11.71 6.20
N VAL A 216 -15.61 -12.30 5.03
CA VAL A 216 -16.84 -12.08 4.25
C VAL A 216 -18.05 -12.58 5.06
N LEU A 217 -17.80 -13.45 6.08
CA LEU A 217 -18.85 -14.32 6.58
C LEU A 217 -18.80 -14.57 8.09
N LYS A 218 -18.40 -13.64 8.95
CA LYS A 218 -18.60 -13.87 10.40
C LYS A 218 -20.07 -14.24 10.65
N GLY A 219 -20.38 -15.55 10.61
CA GLY A 219 -21.71 -16.12 10.81
C GLY A 219 -22.48 -16.54 9.56
N ILE A 220 -21.87 -16.52 8.36
CA ILE A 220 -22.52 -16.95 7.10
C ILE A 220 -21.53 -17.83 6.32
N SER A 221 -21.84 -19.09 6.03
CA SER A 221 -21.04 -19.96 5.17
C SER A 221 -21.22 -19.60 3.67
N LEU A 222 -20.28 -20.00 2.80
CA LEU A 222 -20.40 -19.80 1.36
C LEU A 222 -21.74 -20.36 0.79
N ASP A 223 -22.21 -21.47 1.34
CA ASP A 223 -23.50 -22.06 0.97
C ASP A 223 -24.70 -21.19 1.42
N GLN A 224 -24.52 -20.38 2.45
CA GLN A 224 -25.54 -19.45 2.95
C GLN A 224 -25.54 -18.09 2.20
N LEU A 225 -24.47 -17.77 1.43
CA LEU A 225 -24.45 -16.63 0.52
C LEU A 225 -25.43 -16.81 -0.64
N GLN A 226 -25.77 -18.02 -1.00
CA GLN A 226 -26.83 -18.31 -1.98
C GLN A 226 -28.23 -18.02 -1.44
N ASP A 227 -28.37 -17.88 -0.11
CA ASP A 227 -29.62 -17.50 0.55
C ASP A 227 -29.71 -15.97 0.72
N ARG A 228 -30.20 -15.30 -0.33
CA ARG A 228 -30.37 -13.84 -0.37
C ARG A 228 -31.21 -13.27 0.78
N ASP A 229 -32.12 -14.03 1.33
CA ASP A 229 -33.00 -13.59 2.41
C ASP A 229 -32.27 -13.53 3.76
N ARG A 230 -31.35 -14.45 4.03
CA ARG A 230 -30.48 -14.38 5.22
C ARG A 230 -29.46 -13.26 5.16
N LEU A 231 -28.92 -13.02 3.97
CA LEU A 231 -28.01 -11.89 3.72
C LEU A 231 -28.72 -10.56 3.98
N ARG A 232 -29.93 -10.41 3.43
CA ARG A 232 -30.77 -9.22 3.65
C ARG A 232 -31.11 -9.02 5.13
N ALA A 233 -31.45 -10.09 5.86
CA ALA A 233 -31.76 -10.03 7.29
C ALA A 233 -30.53 -9.67 8.16
N SER A 234 -29.29 -10.03 7.75
CA SER A 234 -28.07 -9.62 8.45
C SER A 234 -27.70 -8.18 8.17
N LEU A 235 -27.93 -7.68 6.96
CA LEU A 235 -27.77 -6.28 6.57
C LEU A 235 -28.82 -5.37 7.26
N ASP A 236 -30.06 -5.80 7.35
CA ASP A 236 -31.12 -5.08 8.07
C ASP A 236 -30.87 -5.03 9.59
N ARG A 237 -30.17 -6.02 10.16
CA ARG A 237 -29.69 -5.99 11.55
C ARG A 237 -28.57 -4.98 11.72
N PHE A 238 -27.59 -5.00 10.81
CA PHE A 238 -26.47 -4.05 10.81
C PHE A 238 -26.96 -2.60 10.62
N ARG A 239 -27.94 -2.37 9.72
CA ARG A 239 -28.61 -1.06 9.57
C ARG A 239 -29.23 -0.59 10.87
N ARG A 240 -29.99 -1.42 11.55
CA ARG A 240 -30.62 -1.04 12.83
C ARG A 240 -29.62 -0.70 13.93
N ASP A 241 -28.52 -1.45 14.03
CA ASP A 241 -27.46 -1.20 15.00
C ASP A 241 -26.69 0.11 14.69
N ALA A 242 -26.55 0.45 13.44
CA ALA A 242 -25.88 1.68 12.98
C ALA A 242 -26.81 2.92 13.03
N ASP A 243 -28.11 2.77 12.78
CA ASP A 243 -29.14 3.83 12.95
C ASP A 243 -29.26 4.24 14.43
N ALA A 244 -29.14 3.30 15.36
CA ALA A 244 -29.09 3.58 16.80
C ALA A 244 -27.85 4.43 17.19
N GLY A 245 -26.82 4.48 16.33
CA GLY A 245 -25.62 5.31 16.51
C GLY A 245 -25.62 6.68 15.83
N GLY A 246 -26.70 7.09 15.15
CA GLY A 246 -26.86 8.43 14.54
C GLY A 246 -25.98 8.71 13.31
N LYS A 247 -25.59 7.68 12.52
CA LYS A 247 -24.63 7.79 11.40
C LYS A 247 -25.26 7.42 10.03
N ILE A 248 -26.44 7.90 9.75
CA ILE A 248 -27.32 7.46 8.65
C ILE A 248 -26.67 7.63 7.24
N GLY A 249 -25.95 8.72 6.96
CA GLY A 249 -25.41 8.99 5.60
C GLY A 249 -24.20 8.14 5.20
N ALA A 250 -23.43 7.59 6.15
CA ALA A 250 -22.28 6.74 5.87
C ALA A 250 -22.67 5.27 5.67
N ILE A 251 -23.91 4.91 6.00
CA ILE A 251 -24.40 3.52 6.00
C ILE A 251 -24.77 3.08 4.58
N ASP A 252 -25.27 3.98 3.74
CA ASP A 252 -25.70 3.63 2.39
C ASP A 252 -24.51 3.29 1.49
N GLU A 253 -23.45 4.10 1.48
CA GLU A 253 -22.20 3.79 0.74
C GLU A 253 -21.53 2.49 1.25
N PHE A 254 -21.48 2.31 2.57
CA PHE A 254 -20.92 1.09 3.17
C PHE A 254 -21.77 -0.14 2.85
N THR A 255 -23.08 -0.01 2.83
CA THR A 255 -24.02 -1.10 2.51
C THR A 255 -23.92 -1.51 1.04
N GLU A 256 -23.83 -0.54 0.12
CA GLU A 256 -23.64 -0.82 -1.31
C GLU A 256 -22.30 -1.51 -1.56
N GLN A 257 -21.22 -1.04 -0.91
CA GLN A 257 -19.92 -1.66 -1.01
C GLN A 257 -19.90 -3.09 -0.43
N ALA A 258 -20.52 -3.30 0.72
CA ALA A 258 -20.65 -4.63 1.34
C ALA A 258 -21.47 -5.60 0.45
N LEU A 259 -22.55 -5.12 -0.17
CA LEU A 259 -23.34 -5.92 -1.11
C LEU A 259 -22.56 -6.28 -2.38
N GLY A 260 -21.80 -5.35 -2.93
CA GLY A 260 -20.93 -5.59 -4.09
C GLY A 260 -19.90 -6.68 -3.81
N ILE A 261 -19.23 -6.60 -2.65
CA ILE A 261 -18.24 -7.59 -2.18
C ILE A 261 -18.88 -8.96 -2.01
N LEU A 262 -20.06 -9.02 -1.38
CA LEU A 262 -20.76 -10.27 -1.09
C LEU A 262 -21.39 -10.92 -2.33
N ALA A 263 -21.64 -10.14 -3.38
CA ALA A 263 -22.27 -10.62 -4.62
C ALA A 263 -21.28 -11.21 -5.64
N SER A 264 -19.97 -11.08 -5.41
CA SER A 264 -18.94 -11.45 -6.38
C SER A 264 -17.85 -12.33 -5.76
N SER A 265 -17.37 -13.32 -6.51
CA SER A 265 -16.18 -14.11 -6.15
C SER A 265 -14.87 -13.34 -6.37
N LYS A 266 -14.88 -12.20 -7.05
CA LYS A 266 -13.67 -11.50 -7.53
C LYS A 266 -12.66 -11.18 -6.44
N LEU A 267 -13.14 -10.73 -5.26
CA LEU A 267 -12.27 -10.50 -4.10
C LEU A 267 -11.71 -11.80 -3.55
N VAL A 268 -12.55 -12.83 -3.41
CA VAL A 268 -12.13 -14.16 -2.92
C VAL A 268 -11.11 -14.76 -3.87
N ASP A 269 -11.35 -14.70 -5.18
CA ASP A 269 -10.42 -15.17 -6.20
C ASP A 269 -9.08 -14.43 -6.15
N ALA A 270 -9.07 -13.11 -5.89
CA ALA A 270 -7.85 -12.34 -5.74
C ALA A 270 -7.02 -12.72 -4.50
N LEU A 271 -7.70 -13.16 -3.43
CA LEU A 271 -7.07 -13.59 -2.18
C LEU A 271 -6.61 -15.05 -2.23
N ASP A 272 -7.21 -15.88 -3.08
CA ASP A 272 -6.87 -17.29 -3.23
C ASP A 272 -5.71 -17.50 -4.20
N VAL A 273 -4.51 -17.74 -3.66
CA VAL A 273 -3.30 -17.99 -4.45
C VAL A 273 -3.23 -19.40 -5.06
N SER A 274 -4.15 -20.31 -4.69
CA SER A 274 -4.16 -21.68 -5.21
C SER A 274 -4.46 -21.73 -6.72
N HIS A 275 -5.09 -20.68 -7.26
CA HIS A 275 -5.38 -20.52 -8.68
C HIS A 275 -4.24 -19.85 -9.48
N GLU A 276 -3.14 -19.46 -8.81
CA GLU A 276 -1.97 -18.91 -9.50
C GLU A 276 -1.05 -20.02 -10.02
N ASP A 277 -0.27 -19.74 -11.07
CA ASP A 277 0.76 -20.68 -11.55
C ASP A 277 1.73 -21.00 -10.39
N PRO A 278 1.95 -22.27 -10.03
CA PRO A 278 2.87 -22.65 -8.96
C PRO A 278 4.27 -22.07 -9.11
N LYS A 279 4.76 -21.88 -10.35
CA LYS A 279 6.06 -21.24 -10.62
C LYS A 279 6.07 -19.76 -10.22
N ILE A 280 4.94 -19.07 -10.36
CA ILE A 280 4.79 -17.70 -9.91
C ILE A 280 4.78 -17.66 -8.38
N VAL A 281 4.02 -18.55 -7.73
CA VAL A 281 4.00 -18.64 -6.26
C VAL A 281 5.40 -18.91 -5.71
N GLU A 282 6.14 -19.88 -6.28
CA GLU A 282 7.50 -20.23 -5.88
C GLU A 282 8.47 -19.03 -6.02
N ARG A 283 8.29 -18.18 -7.01
CA ARG A 283 9.12 -16.97 -7.23
C ARG A 283 9.14 -16.05 -6.01
N TYR A 284 8.01 -15.94 -5.29
CA TYR A 284 7.91 -15.10 -4.09
C TYR A 284 8.62 -15.66 -2.86
N GLY A 285 9.03 -16.93 -2.91
CA GLY A 285 9.78 -17.59 -1.86
C GLY A 285 8.93 -18.28 -0.79
N PRO A 286 9.58 -18.89 0.20
CA PRO A 286 8.89 -19.61 1.24
C PRO A 286 8.13 -18.65 2.16
N ALA A 287 6.87 -18.96 2.46
CA ALA A 287 6.04 -18.23 3.39
C ALA A 287 5.91 -18.97 4.73
N SER A 288 5.92 -18.24 5.83
CA SER A 288 5.57 -18.75 7.16
C SER A 288 4.51 -17.87 7.78
N SER A 289 3.45 -18.48 8.30
CA SER A 289 2.42 -17.82 9.08
C SER A 289 2.80 -17.65 10.55
N ASP A 290 3.95 -18.18 10.98
CA ASP A 290 4.43 -18.04 12.35
C ASP A 290 4.84 -16.60 12.64
N PHE A 291 4.30 -16.05 13.70
CA PHE A 291 4.66 -14.70 14.14
C PHE A 291 6.12 -14.63 14.60
N VAL A 292 6.83 -13.63 14.13
CA VAL A 292 8.18 -13.34 14.58
C VAL A 292 8.11 -12.53 15.87
N SER A 293 8.07 -13.23 17.00
CA SER A 293 7.93 -12.61 18.33
C SER A 293 6.65 -11.74 18.43
N ASP A 294 6.81 -10.44 18.74
CA ASP A 294 5.75 -9.45 18.82
C ASP A 294 5.47 -8.73 17.49
N GLY A 295 6.19 -9.08 16.42
CA GLY A 295 6.01 -8.52 15.08
C GLY A 295 5.05 -9.30 14.18
N ALA A 296 5.15 -9.09 12.87
CA ALA A 296 4.38 -9.80 11.86
C ALA A 296 5.03 -11.14 11.46
N PRO A 297 4.30 -12.06 10.83
CA PRO A 297 4.88 -13.27 10.25
C PRO A 297 5.63 -12.96 8.94
N ARG A 298 6.40 -13.96 8.45
CA ARG A 298 7.15 -13.89 7.18
C ARG A 298 6.32 -14.43 6.01
N VAL A 299 5.16 -13.84 5.75
CA VAL A 299 4.27 -14.28 4.68
C VAL A 299 4.66 -13.62 3.36
N THR A 300 5.60 -14.20 2.64
CA THR A 300 6.07 -13.72 1.33
C THR A 300 4.96 -13.72 0.28
N THR A 301 3.99 -14.65 0.37
CA THR A 301 2.82 -14.70 -0.50
C THR A 301 1.89 -13.50 -0.37
N ASN A 302 1.99 -12.68 0.72
CA ASN A 302 1.24 -11.43 0.81
C ASN A 302 1.64 -10.42 -0.27
N PHE A 303 2.88 -10.46 -0.76
CA PHE A 303 3.32 -9.64 -1.89
C PHE A 303 2.61 -10.06 -3.18
N LEU A 304 2.43 -11.37 -3.40
CA LEU A 304 1.64 -11.91 -4.50
C LEU A 304 0.16 -11.52 -4.37
N VAL A 305 -0.43 -11.69 -3.19
CA VAL A 305 -1.82 -11.30 -2.93
C VAL A 305 -2.02 -9.80 -3.16
N ALA A 306 -1.08 -8.95 -2.74
CA ALA A 306 -1.16 -7.51 -3.01
C ALA A 306 -1.19 -7.20 -4.51
N ARG A 307 -0.36 -7.89 -5.34
CA ARG A 307 -0.40 -7.78 -6.79
C ARG A 307 -1.77 -8.21 -7.35
N ARG A 308 -2.31 -9.34 -6.89
CA ARG A 308 -3.62 -9.85 -7.32
C ARG A 308 -4.76 -8.89 -6.95
N LEU A 309 -4.69 -8.28 -5.76
CA LEU A 309 -5.68 -7.30 -5.31
C LEU A 309 -5.69 -6.03 -6.18
N VAL A 310 -4.51 -5.49 -6.54
CA VAL A 310 -4.46 -4.33 -7.44
C VAL A 310 -4.93 -4.69 -8.85
N GLU A 311 -4.66 -5.89 -9.36
CA GLU A 311 -5.24 -6.39 -10.61
C GLU A 311 -6.75 -6.53 -10.53
N ALA A 312 -7.30 -6.92 -9.38
CA ALA A 312 -8.73 -7.01 -9.15
C ALA A 312 -9.42 -5.64 -8.99
N GLY A 313 -8.65 -4.56 -8.77
CA GLY A 313 -9.17 -3.19 -8.70
C GLY A 313 -9.00 -2.48 -7.36
N ALA A 314 -8.25 -3.05 -6.40
CA ALA A 314 -7.87 -2.32 -5.20
C ALA A 314 -6.92 -1.16 -5.57
N ARG A 315 -7.16 0.03 -4.98
CA ARG A 315 -6.33 1.22 -5.26
C ARG A 315 -5.20 1.42 -4.27
N TYR A 316 -5.36 0.90 -3.07
CA TYR A 316 -4.35 1.00 -2.02
C TYR A 316 -4.34 -0.29 -1.20
N VAL A 317 -3.20 -0.94 -1.15
CA VAL A 317 -3.00 -2.19 -0.42
C VAL A 317 -1.85 -2.03 0.56
N THR A 318 -2.08 -2.30 1.85
CA THR A 318 -1.03 -2.32 2.87
C THR A 318 -0.71 -3.74 3.29
N LEU A 319 0.56 -4.02 3.52
CA LEU A 319 1.01 -5.26 4.16
C LEU A 319 2.17 -4.98 5.12
N ASN A 320 2.33 -5.78 6.16
CA ASN A 320 3.48 -5.77 7.04
C ASN A 320 4.25 -7.09 6.92
N PHE A 321 5.57 -7.02 7.06
CA PHE A 321 6.45 -8.16 6.87
C PHE A 321 7.46 -8.27 7.99
N SER A 322 7.47 -9.40 8.70
CA SER A 322 8.42 -9.78 9.74
C SER A 322 8.45 -8.82 10.94
N ARG A 323 9.56 -8.79 11.66
CA ARG A 323 9.88 -7.93 12.80
C ARG A 323 11.29 -7.40 12.69
N TRP A 324 11.43 -6.09 12.67
CA TRP A 324 12.71 -5.42 12.43
C TRP A 324 13.31 -4.74 13.69
N ASP A 325 12.66 -4.91 14.84
CA ASP A 325 13.11 -4.36 16.12
C ASP A 325 14.25 -5.21 16.72
N TRP A 326 15.45 -5.03 16.20
CA TRP A 326 16.61 -5.90 16.50
C TRP A 326 17.61 -5.25 17.47
N HIS A 327 17.20 -5.11 18.72
CA HIS A 327 18.07 -4.66 19.82
C HIS A 327 19.16 -5.66 20.19
N GLY A 328 19.13 -6.86 19.67
CA GLY A 328 20.14 -7.89 19.83
C GLY A 328 20.17 -8.84 18.65
N ASN A 329 21.35 -9.44 18.38
CA ASN A 329 21.55 -10.37 17.28
C ASN A 329 21.08 -9.83 15.91
N ASN A 330 21.34 -8.54 15.65
CA ASN A 330 20.92 -7.85 14.42
C ASN A 330 21.35 -8.62 13.17
N PHE A 331 22.60 -9.04 13.10
CA PHE A 331 23.16 -9.69 11.92
C PHE A 331 22.60 -11.10 11.67
N GLY A 332 22.36 -11.88 12.74
CA GLY A 332 21.71 -13.19 12.63
C GLY A 332 20.27 -13.08 12.14
N ARG A 333 19.54 -12.06 12.60
CA ARG A 333 18.17 -11.79 12.15
C ARG A 333 18.14 -11.24 10.73
N ALA A 334 19.05 -10.35 10.38
CA ALA A 334 19.16 -9.81 9.02
C ALA A 334 19.36 -10.93 7.98
N ARG A 335 20.22 -11.93 8.29
CA ARG A 335 20.42 -13.10 7.42
C ARG A 335 19.15 -13.94 7.23
N GLN A 336 18.19 -13.86 8.13
CA GLN A 336 16.90 -14.56 8.01
C GLN A 336 15.87 -13.74 7.25
N ASP A 337 15.76 -12.45 7.51
CA ASP A 337 14.65 -11.61 7.04
C ASP A 337 14.95 -10.88 5.72
N VAL A 338 16.18 -10.35 5.56
CA VAL A 338 16.53 -9.54 4.39
C VAL A 338 16.49 -10.34 3.08
N PRO A 339 17.02 -11.58 3.00
CA PRO A 339 16.93 -12.38 1.76
C PRO A 339 15.47 -12.75 1.37
N LEU A 340 14.59 -12.95 2.35
CA LEU A 340 13.17 -13.21 2.08
C LEU A 340 12.46 -11.95 1.56
N LEU A 341 12.78 -10.79 2.13
CA LEU A 341 12.28 -9.51 1.62
C LEU A 341 12.81 -9.25 0.21
N ASP A 342 14.11 -9.46 -0.04
CA ASP A 342 14.73 -9.33 -1.36
C ASP A 342 14.00 -10.18 -2.40
N GLN A 343 13.73 -11.46 -2.08
CA GLN A 343 13.03 -12.37 -2.97
C GLN A 343 11.59 -11.93 -3.24
N ALA A 344 10.80 -11.68 -2.21
CA ALA A 344 9.38 -11.35 -2.36
C ALA A 344 9.17 -9.99 -3.04
N LEU A 345 9.99 -8.99 -2.70
CA LEU A 345 9.90 -7.66 -3.29
C LEU A 345 10.29 -7.64 -4.76
N THR A 346 11.38 -8.33 -5.11
CA THR A 346 11.83 -8.42 -6.50
C THR A 346 10.88 -9.26 -7.36
N ALA A 347 10.25 -10.30 -6.80
CA ALA A 347 9.20 -11.04 -7.46
C ALA A 347 7.99 -10.15 -7.76
N LEU A 348 7.54 -9.34 -6.78
CA LEU A 348 6.46 -8.39 -6.96
C LEU A 348 6.75 -7.41 -8.10
N VAL A 349 7.91 -6.75 -8.07
CA VAL A 349 8.26 -5.75 -9.08
C VAL A 349 8.44 -6.39 -10.46
N SER A 350 9.02 -7.59 -10.55
CA SER A 350 9.11 -8.35 -11.81
C SER A 350 7.72 -8.67 -12.37
N ASP A 351 6.81 -9.18 -11.54
CA ASP A 351 5.43 -9.48 -11.94
C ASP A 351 4.69 -8.24 -12.46
N LEU A 352 4.87 -7.08 -11.80
CA LEU A 352 4.27 -5.84 -12.25
C LEU A 352 4.80 -5.43 -13.64
N HIS A 353 6.10 -5.58 -13.89
CA HIS A 353 6.69 -5.31 -15.20
C HIS A 353 6.23 -6.31 -16.27
N GLU A 354 6.26 -7.62 -15.98
CA GLU A 354 5.84 -8.68 -16.91
C GLU A 354 4.37 -8.52 -17.33
N ARG A 355 3.54 -7.97 -16.44
CA ARG A 355 2.11 -7.71 -16.67
C ARG A 355 1.81 -6.33 -17.25
N GLY A 356 2.82 -5.47 -17.41
CA GLY A 356 2.66 -4.09 -17.91
C GLY A 356 1.92 -3.18 -16.92
N LEU A 357 2.08 -3.44 -15.63
CA LEU A 357 1.50 -2.67 -14.52
C LEU A 357 2.51 -1.71 -13.87
N ASP A 358 3.75 -1.74 -14.30
CA ASP A 358 4.86 -0.96 -13.74
C ASP A 358 4.64 0.56 -13.78
N LYS A 359 3.85 1.05 -14.75
CA LYS A 359 3.50 2.48 -14.84
C LYS A 359 2.28 2.88 -14.00
N ASP A 360 1.49 1.93 -13.58
CA ASP A 360 0.21 2.18 -12.92
C ASP A 360 0.21 1.79 -11.45
N VAL A 361 1.13 0.92 -11.03
CA VAL A 361 1.24 0.47 -9.64
C VAL A 361 2.53 0.97 -9.02
N SER A 362 2.40 1.87 -8.05
CA SER A 362 3.52 2.33 -7.21
C SER A 362 3.71 1.38 -6.04
N VAL A 363 4.94 0.99 -5.77
CA VAL A 363 5.34 0.22 -4.58
C VAL A 363 6.20 1.10 -3.70
N VAL A 364 5.91 1.16 -2.40
CA VAL A 364 6.75 1.81 -1.38
C VAL A 364 7.05 0.82 -0.27
N VAL A 365 8.32 0.78 0.19
CA VAL A 365 8.81 -0.10 1.25
C VAL A 365 9.57 0.74 2.27
N TRP A 366 9.13 0.77 3.51
CA TRP A 366 9.71 1.56 4.59
C TRP A 366 9.33 1.03 5.98
N GLY A 367 9.98 1.58 7.01
CA GLY A 367 9.63 1.40 8.41
C GLY A 367 9.40 2.75 9.10
N GLU A 368 9.00 2.71 10.37
CA GLU A 368 8.66 3.90 11.16
C GLU A 368 9.87 4.77 11.52
N PHE A 369 11.08 4.17 11.63
CA PHE A 369 12.35 4.85 11.91
C PHE A 369 13.55 3.97 11.52
N GLY A 370 14.76 4.53 11.54
CA GLY A 370 16.00 3.79 11.34
C GLY A 370 16.61 3.27 12.63
N ARG A 371 17.86 2.80 12.54
CA ARG A 371 18.60 2.19 13.65
C ARG A 371 19.87 2.96 13.99
N THR A 372 20.36 2.84 15.24
CA THR A 372 21.58 3.51 15.66
C THR A 372 22.76 3.13 14.78
N PRO A 373 23.62 4.10 14.41
CA PRO A 373 24.87 3.81 13.73
C PRO A 373 25.74 2.83 14.50
N LYS A 374 25.91 3.08 15.80
CA LYS A 374 26.75 2.24 16.66
C LYS A 374 26.01 0.97 17.08
N ILE A 375 26.65 -0.16 16.87
CA ILE A 375 26.24 -1.48 17.33
C ILE A 375 26.35 -1.53 18.86
N ASN A 376 25.30 -1.97 19.54
CA ASN A 376 25.28 -2.10 20.99
C ASN A 376 25.96 -3.39 21.51
N GLY A 377 26.08 -3.54 22.84
CA GLY A 377 26.72 -4.68 23.46
C GLY A 377 26.08 -6.05 23.21
N ASN A 378 24.86 -6.09 22.68
CA ASN A 378 24.10 -7.30 22.32
C ASN A 378 24.18 -7.62 20.80
N ALA A 379 25.14 -7.04 20.08
CA ALA A 379 25.24 -7.11 18.63
C ALA A 379 23.94 -6.68 17.94
N GLY A 380 23.25 -5.69 18.50
CA GLY A 380 22.02 -5.09 18.01
C GLY A 380 22.19 -3.62 17.66
N ARG A 381 21.11 -3.02 17.12
CA ARG A 381 21.02 -1.59 16.92
C ARG A 381 19.75 -1.07 17.59
N ASP A 382 19.85 0.06 18.28
CA ASP A 382 18.71 0.67 18.98
C ASP A 382 17.93 1.64 18.08
N HIS A 383 16.86 2.26 18.58
CA HIS A 383 16.02 3.17 17.80
C HIS A 383 16.79 4.44 17.41
N TRP A 384 16.64 4.85 16.16
CA TRP A 384 17.27 6.06 15.64
C TRP A 384 16.35 6.80 14.66
N PRO A 385 15.57 7.77 15.15
CA PRO A 385 14.60 8.48 14.30
C PRO A 385 15.23 9.53 13.38
N LYS A 386 16.52 9.84 13.54
CA LYS A 386 17.19 10.90 12.78
C LYS A 386 17.48 10.55 11.33
N ALA A 387 17.66 9.26 11.03
CA ALA A 387 17.83 8.77 9.67
C ALA A 387 17.06 7.48 9.48
N ASN A 388 16.47 7.32 8.29
CA ASN A 388 15.73 6.14 7.88
C ASN A 388 15.85 6.01 6.34
N PHE A 389 15.26 4.98 5.76
CA PHE A 389 15.23 4.79 4.32
C PHE A 389 13.83 4.47 3.81
N ALA A 390 13.64 4.66 2.52
CA ALA A 390 12.52 4.11 1.78
C ALA A 390 13.00 3.54 0.45
N MET A 391 12.33 2.50 -0.05
CA MET A 391 12.50 2.01 -1.41
C MET A 391 11.20 2.23 -2.17
N LEU A 392 11.29 2.72 -3.42
CA LEU A 392 10.15 2.91 -4.30
C LEU A 392 10.37 2.15 -5.60
N ALA A 393 9.28 1.72 -6.23
CA ALA A 393 9.31 1.10 -7.56
C ALA A 393 7.99 1.34 -8.30
N GLY A 394 8.02 1.25 -9.63
CA GLY A 394 6.83 1.37 -10.48
C GLY A 394 6.21 2.75 -10.51
N GLY A 395 4.89 2.83 -10.73
CA GLY A 395 4.10 4.08 -10.74
C GLY A 395 4.46 5.08 -11.83
N GLY A 396 5.21 4.67 -12.84
CA GLY A 396 5.74 5.56 -13.87
C GLY A 396 6.85 6.49 -13.39
N MET A 397 7.41 6.24 -12.20
CA MET A 397 8.50 7.01 -11.61
C MET A 397 9.81 6.84 -12.40
N ASN A 398 10.65 7.86 -12.34
CA ASN A 398 12.01 7.84 -12.89
C ASN A 398 12.94 7.06 -11.94
N ASN A 399 12.88 5.72 -12.01
CA ASN A 399 13.64 4.81 -11.13
C ASN A 399 15.11 4.68 -11.55
N GLY A 400 15.87 3.80 -10.91
CA GLY A 400 17.28 3.55 -11.18
C GLY A 400 18.21 4.56 -10.51
N GLN A 401 17.87 5.06 -9.34
CA GLN A 401 18.65 6.08 -8.65
C GLN A 401 18.62 5.97 -7.13
N VAL A 402 19.50 6.69 -6.48
CA VAL A 402 19.53 6.92 -5.04
C VAL A 402 19.26 8.39 -4.77
N ILE A 403 18.31 8.71 -3.90
CA ILE A 403 17.99 10.08 -3.48
C ILE A 403 18.58 10.31 -2.09
N GLY A 404 19.38 11.36 -2.00
CA GLY A 404 20.02 11.81 -0.77
C GLY A 404 21.10 10.86 -0.24
N SER A 405 21.80 11.33 0.75
CA SER A 405 22.83 10.60 1.46
C SER A 405 22.79 10.89 2.96
N THR A 406 23.38 10.00 3.74
CA THR A 406 23.67 10.23 5.15
C THR A 406 25.16 10.50 5.34
N ASP A 407 25.50 11.00 6.51
CA ASP A 407 26.89 11.24 6.94
C ASP A 407 27.75 9.95 6.91
N ARG A 408 29.03 10.10 7.22
CA ARG A 408 30.00 8.99 7.21
C ARG A 408 29.65 7.85 8.18
N GLN A 409 28.74 8.07 9.11
CA GLN A 409 28.30 7.10 10.11
C GLN A 409 26.88 6.57 9.84
N ALA A 410 26.21 7.03 8.80
CA ALA A 410 24.78 6.77 8.56
C ALA A 410 23.90 7.24 9.74
N ALA A 411 24.27 8.34 10.37
CA ALA A 411 23.60 8.87 11.56
C ALA A 411 22.53 9.90 11.23
N GLU A 412 22.80 10.79 10.30
CA GLU A 412 21.90 11.88 9.93
C GLU A 412 21.94 12.12 8.42
N PRO A 413 20.86 12.60 7.79
CA PRO A 413 20.92 13.05 6.41
C PRO A 413 21.98 14.16 6.24
N ASP A 414 22.88 13.98 5.27
CA ASP A 414 23.92 14.93 4.90
C ASP A 414 23.52 15.72 3.64
N ASP A 415 22.86 15.04 2.71
CA ASP A 415 22.31 15.65 1.50
C ASP A 415 20.85 15.26 1.29
N ARG A 416 20.06 16.20 0.76
CA ARG A 416 18.67 16.00 0.33
C ARG A 416 17.82 15.25 1.39
N PRO A 417 17.60 15.77 2.60
CA PRO A 417 16.67 15.15 3.56
C PRO A 417 15.26 15.06 2.97
N VAL A 418 14.64 13.91 3.07
CA VAL A 418 13.30 13.62 2.53
C VAL A 418 12.34 13.34 3.67
N LYS A 419 11.16 13.97 3.61
CA LYS A 419 10.07 13.78 4.58
C LYS A 419 9.04 12.78 4.08
N PHE A 420 8.30 12.15 5.00
CA PHE A 420 7.21 11.24 4.67
C PHE A 420 6.17 11.89 3.74
N HIS A 421 5.85 13.15 3.97
CA HIS A 421 4.89 13.88 3.13
C HIS A 421 5.34 14.07 1.67
N GLU A 422 6.66 14.18 1.39
CA GLU A 422 7.17 14.26 0.01
C GLU A 422 6.98 12.92 -0.73
N VAL A 423 7.21 11.80 -0.02
CA VAL A 423 6.94 10.46 -0.57
C VAL A 423 5.45 10.30 -0.85
N PHE A 424 4.58 10.65 0.08
CA PHE A 424 3.14 10.60 -0.15
C PHE A 424 2.68 11.55 -1.26
N ALA A 425 3.24 12.75 -1.36
CA ALA A 425 2.96 13.67 -2.46
C ALA A 425 3.31 13.02 -3.82
N THR A 426 4.44 12.31 -3.90
CA THR A 426 4.84 11.56 -5.09
C THR A 426 3.85 10.45 -5.41
N LEU A 427 3.44 9.67 -4.42
CA LEU A 427 2.45 8.60 -4.61
C LEU A 427 1.08 9.16 -5.06
N PHE A 428 0.63 10.27 -4.50
CA PHE A 428 -0.59 10.95 -4.94
C PHE A 428 -0.47 11.54 -6.35
N HIS A 429 0.70 12.06 -6.71
CA HIS A 429 0.99 12.50 -8.07
C HIS A 429 0.84 11.33 -9.06
N ASN A 430 1.49 10.19 -8.75
CA ASN A 430 1.49 9.01 -9.62
C ASN A 430 0.09 8.48 -9.91
N ILE A 431 -0.79 8.50 -8.91
CA ILE A 431 -2.20 8.07 -9.10
C ILE A 431 -3.10 9.19 -9.63
N GLY A 432 -2.55 10.36 -9.96
CA GLY A 432 -3.28 11.47 -10.59
C GLY A 432 -4.14 12.29 -9.64
N LEU A 433 -3.90 12.23 -8.33
CA LEU A 433 -4.70 12.93 -7.31
C LEU A 433 -4.11 14.29 -6.88
N LEU A 434 -2.91 14.67 -7.34
CA LEU A 434 -2.28 15.98 -7.08
C LEU A 434 -2.34 16.96 -8.26
N ASN A 435 -3.31 16.86 -9.14
CA ASN A 435 -3.48 17.80 -10.26
C ASN A 435 -4.00 19.17 -9.77
N ALA A 436 -3.95 20.20 -10.64
CA ALA A 436 -4.28 21.59 -10.33
C ALA A 436 -5.68 21.82 -9.70
N SER A 437 -6.61 20.87 -9.84
CA SER A 437 -7.91 20.86 -9.16
C SER A 437 -7.87 20.31 -7.72
N ALA A 438 -6.69 19.99 -7.19
CA ALA A 438 -6.56 19.46 -5.82
C ALA A 438 -7.06 20.45 -4.74
N ARG A 439 -7.07 21.76 -5.01
CA ARG A 439 -7.69 22.77 -4.13
C ARG A 439 -9.20 22.55 -3.95
N ASP A 440 -9.88 21.99 -4.95
CA ASP A 440 -11.30 21.67 -4.90
C ASP A 440 -11.60 20.37 -4.13
N ARG A 441 -10.56 19.66 -3.71
CA ARG A 441 -10.63 18.36 -3.02
C ARG A 441 -10.31 18.44 -1.52
N LEU A 442 -10.26 19.65 -0.95
CA LEU A 442 -10.12 19.80 0.48
C LEU A 442 -11.39 19.26 1.17
N PHE A 443 -11.20 18.53 2.25
CA PHE A 443 -12.31 18.10 3.09
C PHE A 443 -12.58 19.19 4.13
N ASP A 444 -13.76 19.78 4.10
CA ASP A 444 -14.13 20.77 5.13
C ASP A 444 -14.53 20.05 6.43
N LEU A 445 -13.69 20.18 7.44
CA LEU A 445 -13.98 19.71 8.78
C LEU A 445 -14.39 20.91 9.66
N ARG A 446 -15.69 21.18 9.72
CA ARG A 446 -16.27 22.29 10.54
C ARG A 446 -15.67 23.66 10.21
N GLY A 447 -15.59 24.03 8.96
CA GLY A 447 -15.02 25.30 8.50
C GLY A 447 -13.49 25.31 8.45
N ARG A 448 -12.82 24.15 8.59
CA ARG A 448 -11.36 24.02 8.50
C ARG A 448 -11.02 23.05 7.36
N PRO A 449 -10.47 23.54 6.25
CA PRO A 449 -10.08 22.68 5.15
C PRO A 449 -8.94 21.74 5.58
N GLN A 450 -9.10 20.46 5.27
CA GLN A 450 -8.12 19.40 5.54
C GLN A 450 -7.60 18.84 4.23
N ALA A 451 -6.30 18.60 4.17
CA ALA A 451 -5.61 17.99 3.03
C ALA A 451 -4.84 16.73 3.50
N PRO A 452 -4.56 15.75 2.60
CA PRO A 452 -3.77 14.58 2.94
C PRO A 452 -2.28 14.88 3.09
N ILE A 453 -1.82 15.96 2.46
CA ILE A 453 -0.41 16.39 2.41
C ILE A 453 -0.33 17.79 3.03
N GLU A 454 0.72 18.06 3.76
CA GLU A 454 1.00 19.37 4.30
C GLU A 454 1.10 20.44 3.20
N GLU A 455 0.64 21.64 3.50
CA GLU A 455 0.68 22.75 2.56
C GLU A 455 2.13 23.06 2.14
N GLY A 456 2.35 23.27 0.85
CA GLY A 456 3.66 23.59 0.29
C GLY A 456 4.55 22.38 0.01
N VAL A 457 4.15 21.17 0.39
CA VAL A 457 4.89 19.95 0.05
C VAL A 457 4.59 19.53 -1.39
N ALA A 458 5.65 19.31 -2.17
CA ALA A 458 5.60 18.87 -3.55
C ALA A 458 6.08 17.40 -3.69
N PRO A 459 5.74 16.72 -4.79
CA PRO A 459 6.35 15.45 -5.15
C PRO A 459 7.86 15.54 -5.27
N LEU A 460 8.54 14.43 -5.04
CA LEU A 460 9.99 14.30 -5.28
C LEU A 460 10.27 14.55 -6.76
N ARG A 461 10.87 15.71 -7.06
CA ARG A 461 11.16 16.15 -8.43
C ARG A 461 12.06 15.19 -9.19
N GLU A 462 12.83 14.40 -8.47
CA GLU A 462 13.73 13.37 -8.99
C GLU A 462 12.94 12.20 -9.62
N LEU A 463 11.69 12.01 -9.22
CA LEU A 463 10.85 10.87 -9.61
C LEU A 463 9.71 11.21 -10.57
N VAL A 464 9.34 12.49 -10.69
CA VAL A 464 8.18 12.94 -11.48
C VAL A 464 8.56 13.71 -12.73
#